data_33b4ae4d4d27a1bdfb27d099a829ec51
#
_entry.id   33b4ae4d4d27a1bdfb27d099a829ec51
#
_cell.length_a   1.000
_cell.length_b   1.000
_cell.length_c   1.000
_cell.angle_alpha   90.00
_cell.angle_beta   90.00
_cell.angle_gamma   90.00
#
_symmetry.space_group_name_H-M   'P 1'
#
loop_
_entity.id
_entity.type
_entity.pdbx_description
1 polymer ?
#
loop_
_entity_poly.entity_id
_entity_poly.type
_entity_poly.pdbx_seq_one_letter_code
_entity_poly.pdbx_strand_id
1 'polypeptide(L)'
;KIKTHLYEYKFVNISMSLRLIQLPTRLVKDLRKISKISTKQKWEYGGRLLFDDTYTYTGFTQVTSKERARIDSSVLESEWNSTFTYHTHPGIFSRPNMGCEKWSIFTTLPSNSDFEAYIKGYPEMRVNFICDAHGYYIIDVLKAVEMNTCALPISITSEMKTIRYEDFLYERGFGEDRCEYFLTTLPHWKMFINQELYPRMMNLYGISIHYYGYEDEPPMVIIDA
;
A
#
# COMPACT_ATOMS: atom_id res chain seq x y z
N LYS A 1 45.16 -16.13 -31.72
CA LYS A 1 45.26 -15.17 -30.58
C LYS A 1 43.91 -14.46 -30.46
N ILE A 2 43.10 -14.94 -29.53
CA ILE A 2 41.80 -14.35 -29.20
C ILE A 2 42.07 -13.32 -28.08
N LYS A 3 41.79 -12.04 -28.37
CA LYS A 3 41.82 -10.98 -27.36
C LYS A 3 40.49 -11.00 -26.59
N THR A 4 40.53 -11.50 -25.38
CA THR A 4 39.45 -11.37 -24.41
C THR A 4 39.44 -9.93 -23.89
N HIS A 5 38.41 -9.15 -24.23
CA HIS A 5 38.15 -7.87 -23.59
C HIS A 5 37.43 -8.15 -22.26
N LEU A 6 38.17 -8.06 -21.20
CA LEU A 6 37.63 -7.97 -19.84
C LEU A 6 36.99 -6.58 -19.71
N TYR A 7 35.66 -6.51 -19.61
CA TYR A 7 34.95 -5.32 -19.14
C TYR A 7 35.15 -5.23 -17.63
N GLU A 8 35.99 -4.29 -17.21
CA GLU A 8 36.05 -3.87 -15.80
C GLU A 8 34.72 -3.17 -15.43
N TYR A 9 33.85 -3.89 -14.77
CA TYR A 9 32.73 -3.25 -14.06
C TYR A 9 33.31 -2.48 -12.86
N LYS A 10 33.43 -1.16 -13.00
CA LYS A 10 33.61 -0.27 -11.86
C LYS A 10 32.36 -0.36 -11.00
N PHE A 11 32.40 -1.15 -9.94
CA PHE A 11 31.45 -1.02 -8.85
C PHE A 11 31.64 0.37 -8.23
N VAL A 12 30.76 1.29 -8.57
CA VAL A 12 30.62 2.52 -7.80
C VAL A 12 30.02 2.08 -6.47
N ASN A 13 30.83 2.00 -5.42
CA ASN A 13 30.39 1.84 -4.06
C ASN A 13 29.64 3.14 -3.66
N ILE A 14 28.37 3.23 -4.01
CA ILE A 14 27.47 4.19 -3.43
C ILE A 14 27.17 3.62 -2.03
N SER A 15 27.80 4.17 -1.02
CA SER A 15 27.45 3.94 0.38
C SER A 15 26.05 4.54 0.58
N MET A 16 25.01 3.80 0.25
CA MET A 16 23.65 4.17 0.62
C MET A 16 23.55 4.05 2.13
N SER A 17 23.36 5.16 2.81
CA SER A 17 23.08 5.15 4.25
C SER A 17 21.61 4.83 4.43
N LEU A 18 21.30 3.65 4.99
CA LEU A 18 19.93 3.30 5.36
C LEU A 18 19.55 4.06 6.64
N ARG A 19 18.39 4.68 6.62
CA ARG A 19 17.84 5.37 7.79
C ARG A 19 16.54 4.69 8.25
N LEU A 20 16.49 4.43 9.54
CA LEU A 20 15.27 3.95 10.22
C LEU A 20 14.47 5.16 10.70
N ILE A 21 13.19 5.22 10.32
CA ILE A 21 12.28 6.27 10.73
C ILE A 21 11.15 5.63 11.54
N GLN A 22 11.05 6.01 12.82
CA GLN A 22 9.89 5.65 13.64
C GLN A 22 8.69 6.50 13.22
N LEU A 23 7.63 5.86 12.72
CA LEU A 23 6.41 6.58 12.39
C LEU A 23 5.74 7.10 13.66
N PRO A 24 5.39 8.39 13.74
CA PRO A 24 4.79 8.93 14.95
C PRO A 24 3.30 8.61 15.03
N THR A 25 2.79 8.46 16.23
CA THR A 25 1.34 8.26 16.50
C THR A 25 0.46 9.35 15.88
N ARG A 26 0.97 10.58 15.75
CA ARG A 26 0.26 11.69 15.09
C ARG A 26 -0.03 11.37 13.63
N LEU A 27 0.94 10.81 12.88
CA LEU A 27 0.76 10.40 11.49
C LEU A 27 -0.38 9.38 11.38
N VAL A 28 -0.37 8.34 12.22
CA VAL A 28 -1.43 7.31 12.22
C VAL A 28 -2.80 7.90 12.54
N LYS A 29 -2.88 8.87 13.46
CA LYS A 29 -4.13 9.60 13.75
C LYS A 29 -4.63 10.42 12.54
N ASP A 30 -3.73 11.05 11.81
CA ASP A 30 -4.07 11.82 10.61
C ASP A 30 -4.53 10.87 9.48
N LEU A 31 -3.86 9.74 9.24
CA LEU A 31 -4.30 8.71 8.31
C LEU A 31 -5.69 8.17 8.66
N ARG A 32 -5.95 7.88 9.93
CA ARG A 32 -7.27 7.46 10.40
C ARG A 32 -8.36 8.52 10.18
N LYS A 33 -8.01 9.79 10.40
CA LYS A 33 -8.95 10.91 10.18
C LYS A 33 -9.34 11.02 8.72
N ILE A 34 -8.37 10.99 7.79
CA ILE A 34 -8.66 11.11 6.36
C ILE A 34 -9.42 9.88 5.84
N SER A 35 -9.09 8.67 6.31
CA SER A 35 -9.84 7.45 5.99
C SER A 35 -11.32 7.53 6.43
N LYS A 36 -11.60 8.08 7.62
CA LYS A 36 -12.98 8.30 8.06
C LYS A 36 -13.73 9.30 7.18
N ILE A 37 -13.05 10.36 6.72
CA ILE A 37 -13.62 11.34 5.77
C ILE A 37 -13.92 10.65 4.44
N SER A 38 -12.96 9.91 3.91
CA SER A 38 -13.07 9.13 2.68
C SER A 38 -14.27 8.17 2.73
N THR A 39 -14.35 7.36 3.76
CA THR A 39 -15.46 6.41 3.96
C THR A 39 -16.82 7.11 4.05
N LYS A 40 -16.90 8.25 4.76
CA LYS A 40 -18.15 9.01 4.89
C LYS A 40 -18.59 9.65 3.56
N GLN A 41 -17.65 10.20 2.82
CA GLN A 41 -17.92 10.88 1.55
C GLN A 41 -17.96 9.92 0.36
N LYS A 42 -17.42 8.71 0.52
CA LYS A 42 -17.26 7.70 -0.53
C LYS A 42 -16.35 8.19 -1.67
N TRP A 43 -15.38 9.02 -1.37
CA TRP A 43 -14.37 9.53 -2.29
C TRP A 43 -12.98 9.07 -1.88
N GLU A 44 -12.12 8.83 -2.86
CA GLU A 44 -10.70 8.66 -2.61
C GLU A 44 -10.03 10.01 -2.35
N TYR A 45 -9.11 9.99 -1.40
CA TYR A 45 -8.21 11.09 -1.08
C TYR A 45 -6.77 10.61 -1.18
N GLY A 46 -5.88 11.46 -1.63
CA GLY A 46 -4.45 11.18 -1.68
C GLY A 46 -3.63 12.42 -1.41
N GLY A 47 -2.31 12.25 -1.37
CA GLY A 47 -1.36 13.32 -1.16
C GLY A 47 -0.02 12.85 -0.63
N ARG A 48 0.77 13.81 -0.15
CA ARG A 48 2.07 13.58 0.46
C ARG A 48 1.96 13.59 1.99
N LEU A 49 2.77 12.76 2.63
CA LEU A 49 3.08 12.90 4.04
C LEU A 49 4.34 13.75 4.17
N LEU A 50 4.23 14.84 4.90
CA LEU A 50 5.27 15.86 4.98
C LEU A 50 6.20 15.57 6.16
N PHE A 51 7.49 15.45 5.85
CA PHE A 51 8.57 15.30 6.80
C PHE A 51 9.57 16.44 6.58
N ASP A 52 10.17 16.94 7.67
CA ASP A 52 11.26 17.88 7.58
C ASP A 52 12.61 17.21 7.29
N ASP A 53 13.68 17.99 7.19
CA ASP A 53 15.03 17.50 6.90
C ASP A 53 15.59 16.54 7.97
N THR A 54 14.97 16.49 9.14
CA THR A 54 15.29 15.53 10.21
C THR A 54 14.42 14.29 10.19
N TYR A 55 13.54 14.17 9.18
CA TYR A 55 12.49 13.15 9.06
C TYR A 55 11.48 13.16 10.21
N THR A 56 11.22 14.35 10.77
CA THR A 56 10.10 14.54 11.70
C THR A 56 8.83 14.86 10.92
N TYR A 57 7.77 14.11 11.18
CA TYR A 57 6.47 14.31 10.52
C TYR A 57 5.85 15.66 10.90
N THR A 58 5.54 16.48 9.91
CA THR A 58 4.98 17.83 10.08
C THR A 58 3.50 17.93 9.71
N GLY A 59 3.01 17.08 8.80
CA GLY A 59 1.63 17.09 8.34
C GLY A 59 1.44 16.33 7.03
N PHE A 60 0.39 16.64 6.31
CA PHE A 60 0.09 16.03 5.01
C PHE A 60 -0.63 17.00 4.08
N THR A 61 -0.50 16.80 2.77
CA THR A 61 -1.36 17.42 1.77
C THR A 61 -2.60 16.57 1.53
N GLN A 62 -3.65 17.16 0.94
CA GLN A 62 -4.88 16.42 0.66
C GLN A 62 -5.48 16.86 -0.66
N VAL A 63 -5.61 15.92 -1.59
CA VAL A 63 -6.25 16.10 -2.88
C VAL A 63 -7.32 15.03 -3.12
N THR A 64 -8.29 15.30 -3.97
CA THR A 64 -9.33 14.36 -4.39
C THR A 64 -9.95 14.81 -5.71
N SER A 65 -10.28 13.86 -6.58
CA SER A 65 -11.13 14.10 -7.76
C SER A 65 -12.61 13.97 -7.47
N LYS A 66 -12.98 13.69 -6.22
CA LYS A 66 -14.36 13.42 -5.75
C LYS A 66 -14.99 12.19 -6.42
N GLU A 67 -14.15 11.25 -6.80
CA GLU A 67 -14.54 9.96 -7.34
C GLU A 67 -14.35 8.85 -6.30
N ARG A 68 -15.09 7.76 -6.45
CA ARG A 68 -15.13 6.71 -5.45
C ARG A 68 -13.99 5.69 -5.57
N ALA A 69 -13.62 5.36 -6.78
CA ALA A 69 -12.72 4.24 -7.06
C ALA A 69 -11.39 4.67 -7.68
N ARG A 70 -11.12 5.97 -7.71
CA ARG A 70 -9.85 6.52 -8.22
C ARG A 70 -9.63 7.96 -7.83
N ILE A 71 -8.38 8.36 -7.86
CA ILE A 71 -7.96 9.75 -7.93
C ILE A 71 -7.39 9.96 -9.33
N ASP A 72 -7.85 11.00 -10.03
CA ASP A 72 -7.33 11.33 -11.36
C ASP A 72 -5.82 11.60 -11.27
N SER A 73 -5.03 10.99 -12.17
CA SER A 73 -3.58 11.12 -12.18
C SER A 73 -3.13 12.58 -12.28
N SER A 74 -3.85 13.41 -13.02
CA SER A 74 -3.54 14.86 -13.13
C SER A 74 -3.63 15.60 -11.80
N VAL A 75 -4.48 15.13 -10.87
CA VAL A 75 -4.61 15.69 -9.52
C VAL A 75 -3.46 15.23 -8.62
N LEU A 76 -2.93 14.04 -8.86
CA LEU A 76 -1.84 13.45 -8.08
C LEU A 76 -0.44 13.81 -8.57
N GLU A 77 -0.27 14.21 -9.84
CA GLU A 77 1.06 14.46 -10.44
C GLU A 77 1.94 15.39 -9.60
N SER A 78 1.36 16.45 -9.03
CA SER A 78 2.09 17.35 -8.13
C SER A 78 2.45 16.75 -6.78
N GLU A 79 1.78 15.66 -6.39
CA GLU A 79 1.92 15.01 -5.10
C GLU A 79 2.85 13.79 -5.13
N TRP A 80 3.09 13.22 -6.31
CA TRP A 80 3.84 11.96 -6.47
C TRP A 80 5.36 12.11 -6.39
N ASN A 81 5.89 13.30 -6.50
CA ASN A 81 7.33 13.54 -6.30
C ASN A 81 7.66 13.66 -4.81
N SER A 82 7.44 12.59 -4.05
CA SER A 82 7.68 12.56 -2.62
C SER A 82 7.98 11.14 -2.14
N THR A 83 8.94 11.02 -1.24
CA THR A 83 9.32 9.73 -0.62
C THR A 83 8.14 9.06 0.10
N PHE A 84 7.27 9.86 0.73
CA PHE A 84 6.13 9.37 1.49
C PHE A 84 4.83 9.87 0.87
N THR A 85 4.02 8.94 0.35
CA THR A 85 2.71 9.26 -0.22
C THR A 85 1.61 8.49 0.48
N TYR A 86 0.38 8.93 0.33
CA TYR A 86 -0.78 8.18 0.78
C TYR A 86 -1.97 8.34 -0.15
N HIS A 87 -2.84 7.34 -0.14
CA HIS A 87 -4.21 7.49 -0.60
C HIS A 87 -5.16 6.64 0.25
N THR A 88 -6.46 6.81 0.03
CA THR A 88 -7.48 6.12 0.80
C THR A 88 -8.33 5.23 -0.10
N HIS A 89 -8.66 4.03 0.39
CA HIS A 89 -9.74 3.23 -0.13
C HIS A 89 -11.01 3.50 0.70
N PRO A 90 -12.06 4.10 0.11
CA PRO A 90 -13.30 4.36 0.83
C PRO A 90 -13.87 3.06 1.36
N GLY A 91 -14.09 2.99 2.67
CA GLY A 91 -14.62 1.79 3.30
C GLY A 91 -15.98 1.41 2.73
N ILE A 92 -16.19 0.13 2.50
CA ILE A 92 -17.50 -0.39 2.18
C ILE A 92 -18.20 -0.66 3.49
N PHE A 93 -19.40 -0.13 3.61
CA PHE A 93 -20.23 -0.38 4.78
C PHE A 93 -20.50 -1.88 4.90
N SER A 94 -20.20 -2.46 6.06
CA SER A 94 -20.65 -3.80 6.41
C SER A 94 -22.12 -3.94 6.04
N ARG A 95 -22.47 -4.96 5.28
CA ARG A 95 -23.88 -5.28 5.04
C ARG A 95 -24.52 -5.59 6.40
N PRO A 96 -25.55 -4.87 6.83
CA PRO A 96 -26.12 -5.00 8.17
C PRO A 96 -26.69 -6.37 8.53
N ASN A 97 -26.71 -7.34 7.61
CA ASN A 97 -27.46 -8.59 7.74
C ASN A 97 -26.66 -9.88 7.49
N MET A 98 -25.35 -9.82 7.43
CA MET A 98 -24.58 -11.07 7.44
C MET A 98 -24.36 -11.49 8.90
N GLY A 99 -25.28 -12.30 9.43
CA GLY A 99 -25.35 -12.76 10.80
C GLY A 99 -24.22 -13.66 11.30
N CYS A 100 -22.97 -13.32 10.92
CA CYS A 100 -21.77 -13.98 11.41
C CYS A 100 -21.00 -12.98 12.27
N GLU A 101 -21.12 -13.11 13.58
CA GLU A 101 -20.35 -12.31 14.56
C GLU A 101 -18.83 -12.45 14.41
N LYS A 102 -18.35 -13.49 13.71
CA LYS A 102 -16.92 -13.71 13.48
C LYS A 102 -16.32 -12.80 12.39
N TRP A 103 -17.14 -12.19 11.54
CA TRP A 103 -16.69 -11.28 10.48
C TRP A 103 -16.78 -9.84 10.95
N SER A 104 -15.65 -9.21 11.21
CA SER A 104 -15.63 -7.86 11.76
C SER A 104 -15.17 -6.79 10.78
N ILE A 105 -14.53 -7.18 9.66
CA ILE A 105 -14.04 -6.22 8.66
C ILE A 105 -14.39 -6.67 7.24
N PHE A 106 -14.52 -5.66 6.39
CA PHE A 106 -14.67 -5.79 4.96
C PHE A 106 -13.60 -4.94 4.29
N THR A 107 -12.65 -5.54 3.61
CA THR A 107 -11.44 -4.90 3.11
C THR A 107 -11.08 -5.37 1.71
N THR A 108 -10.13 -4.72 1.08
CA THR A 108 -9.63 -5.01 -0.26
C THR A 108 -8.11 -4.96 -0.29
N LEU A 109 -7.50 -5.69 -1.21
CA LEU A 109 -6.08 -5.54 -1.53
C LEU A 109 -5.83 -4.22 -2.29
N PRO A 110 -4.59 -3.73 -2.26
CA PRO A 110 -4.14 -2.73 -3.22
C PRO A 110 -4.42 -3.17 -4.65
N SER A 111 -4.82 -2.26 -5.51
CA SER A 111 -5.14 -2.53 -6.91
C SER A 111 -3.87 -2.65 -7.78
N ASN A 112 -4.02 -3.18 -9.00
CA ASN A 112 -2.94 -3.14 -10.01
C ASN A 112 -2.47 -1.73 -10.26
N SER A 113 -3.41 -0.78 -10.35
CA SER A 113 -3.10 0.62 -10.62
C SER A 113 -2.25 1.25 -9.51
N ASP A 114 -2.46 0.84 -8.25
CA ASP A 114 -1.64 1.31 -7.13
C ASP A 114 -0.18 0.85 -7.29
N PHE A 115 0.03 -0.46 -7.54
CA PHE A 115 1.37 -0.99 -7.76
C PHE A 115 2.04 -0.40 -9.01
N GLU A 116 1.30 -0.24 -10.10
CA GLU A 116 1.81 0.41 -11.31
C GLU A 116 2.28 1.85 -11.04
N ALA A 117 1.50 2.61 -10.27
CA ALA A 117 1.85 3.97 -9.88
C ALA A 117 3.14 3.99 -9.03
N TYR A 118 3.24 3.11 -8.03
CA TYR A 118 4.41 3.04 -7.15
C TYR A 118 5.67 2.59 -7.87
N ILE A 119 5.57 1.61 -8.78
CA ILE A 119 6.68 1.15 -9.59
C ILE A 119 7.16 2.25 -10.55
N LYS A 120 6.24 2.98 -11.18
CA LYS A 120 6.56 4.12 -12.05
C LYS A 120 7.20 5.28 -11.27
N GLY A 121 6.75 5.49 -10.05
CA GLY A 121 7.26 6.56 -9.18
C GLY A 121 8.58 6.24 -8.49
N TYR A 122 9.08 5.01 -8.56
CA TYR A 122 10.38 4.64 -8.00
C TYR A 122 11.53 5.29 -8.81
N PRO A 123 12.59 5.84 -8.18
CA PRO A 123 12.91 5.79 -6.76
C PRO A 123 12.33 6.93 -5.89
N GLU A 124 11.69 7.93 -6.47
CA GLU A 124 11.19 9.10 -5.74
C GLU A 124 10.08 8.72 -4.77
N MET A 125 9.13 7.88 -5.21
CA MET A 125 8.06 7.33 -4.37
C MET A 125 8.53 6.02 -3.74
N ARG A 126 8.86 6.05 -2.46
CA ARG A 126 9.37 4.87 -1.76
C ARG A 126 8.34 4.24 -0.86
N VAL A 127 7.83 4.99 0.09
CA VAL A 127 6.95 4.51 1.13
C VAL A 127 5.55 5.01 0.90
N ASN A 128 4.66 4.11 0.52
CA ASN A 128 3.30 4.43 0.09
C ASN A 128 2.30 3.86 1.07
N PHE A 129 1.37 4.69 1.53
CA PHE A 129 0.32 4.30 2.47
C PHE A 129 -1.01 4.18 1.75
N ILE A 130 -1.72 3.07 1.96
CA ILE A 130 -3.12 2.94 1.53
C ILE A 130 -3.97 2.78 2.79
N CYS A 131 -4.88 3.71 3.01
CA CYS A 131 -5.70 3.76 4.22
C CYS A 131 -7.11 3.28 3.92
N ASP A 132 -7.59 2.29 4.67
CA ASP A 132 -8.98 1.84 4.65
C ASP A 132 -9.72 2.17 5.96
N ALA A 133 -10.93 1.67 6.12
CA ALA A 133 -11.73 1.92 7.32
C ALA A 133 -11.15 1.30 8.59
N HIS A 134 -10.28 0.31 8.49
CA HIS A 134 -9.83 -0.55 9.59
C HIS A 134 -8.36 -0.39 9.94
N GLY A 135 -7.56 0.05 8.95
CA GLY A 135 -6.12 0.17 9.10
C GLY A 135 -5.45 0.83 7.90
N TYR A 136 -4.20 0.50 7.70
CA TYR A 136 -3.41 1.02 6.59
C TYR A 136 -2.35 0.03 6.14
N TYR A 137 -2.13 0.00 4.83
CA TYR A 137 -0.96 -0.64 4.24
C TYR A 137 0.24 0.29 4.28
N ILE A 138 1.42 -0.30 4.37
CA ILE A 138 2.69 0.33 4.03
C ILE A 138 3.29 -0.50 2.91
N ILE A 139 3.53 0.14 1.77
CA ILE A 139 4.10 -0.48 0.58
C ILE A 139 5.39 0.25 0.23
N ASP A 140 6.50 -0.47 0.22
CA ASP A 140 7.81 0.06 -0.14
C ASP A 140 8.37 -0.70 -1.34
N VAL A 141 8.68 0.03 -2.41
CA VAL A 141 9.35 -0.49 -3.60
C VAL A 141 10.85 -0.38 -3.39
N LEU A 142 11.51 -1.50 -3.16
CA LEU A 142 12.93 -1.55 -2.77
C LEU A 142 13.91 -1.61 -3.94
N LYS A 143 13.41 -1.86 -5.15
CA LYS A 143 14.22 -1.92 -6.38
C LYS A 143 13.37 -1.59 -7.60
N ALA A 144 14.01 -1.22 -8.69
CA ALA A 144 13.33 -1.09 -9.97
C ALA A 144 12.67 -2.42 -10.38
N VAL A 145 11.41 -2.35 -10.77
CA VAL A 145 10.59 -3.50 -11.20
C VAL A 145 10.22 -3.32 -12.67
N GLU A 146 10.38 -4.37 -13.49
CA GLU A 146 9.90 -4.33 -14.86
C GLU A 146 8.37 -4.36 -14.89
N MET A 147 7.76 -3.43 -15.63
CA MET A 147 6.30 -3.27 -15.70
C MET A 147 5.58 -4.53 -16.22
N ASN A 148 6.27 -5.38 -17.01
CA ASN A 148 5.70 -6.63 -17.54
C ASN A 148 5.39 -7.67 -16.45
N THR A 149 5.95 -7.51 -15.25
CA THR A 149 5.71 -8.40 -14.12
C THR A 149 4.54 -7.97 -13.27
N CYS A 150 3.90 -6.85 -13.62
CA CYS A 150 2.83 -6.23 -12.82
C CYS A 150 1.44 -6.87 -12.98
N ALA A 151 1.35 -8.13 -13.36
CA ALA A 151 0.13 -8.94 -13.17
C ALA A 151 -0.08 -9.34 -11.68
N LEU A 152 0.50 -8.55 -10.77
CA LEU A 152 0.64 -8.82 -9.35
C LEU A 152 -0.69 -9.11 -8.64
N PRO A 153 -1.68 -8.24 -8.69
CA PRO A 153 -2.92 -8.48 -7.96
C PRO A 153 -3.77 -9.60 -8.58
N ILE A 154 -3.73 -9.81 -9.89
CA ILE A 154 -4.49 -10.91 -10.52
C ILE A 154 -3.94 -12.27 -10.03
N SER A 155 -2.63 -12.45 -9.99
CA SER A 155 -2.04 -13.67 -9.47
C SER A 155 -2.27 -13.82 -7.96
N ILE A 156 -2.12 -12.74 -7.19
CA ILE A 156 -2.41 -12.70 -5.75
C ILE A 156 -3.86 -13.06 -5.48
N THR A 157 -4.82 -12.43 -6.16
CA THR A 157 -6.23 -12.71 -5.98
C THR A 157 -6.57 -14.14 -6.38
N SER A 158 -5.96 -14.68 -7.43
CA SER A 158 -6.15 -16.07 -7.85
C SER A 158 -5.62 -17.04 -6.81
N GLU A 159 -4.48 -16.76 -6.21
CA GLU A 159 -3.93 -17.57 -5.11
C GLU A 159 -4.78 -17.48 -3.85
N MET A 160 -5.27 -16.29 -3.48
CA MET A 160 -6.16 -16.13 -2.34
C MET A 160 -7.45 -16.92 -2.47
N LYS A 161 -8.00 -17.06 -3.68
CA LYS A 161 -9.16 -17.91 -3.94
C LYS A 161 -8.90 -19.39 -3.63
N THR A 162 -7.63 -19.80 -3.67
CA THR A 162 -7.21 -21.17 -3.34
C THR A 162 -6.84 -21.36 -1.88
N ILE A 163 -6.57 -20.27 -1.15
CA ILE A 163 -6.27 -20.31 0.28
C ILE A 163 -7.59 -20.44 1.05
N ARG A 164 -7.90 -21.65 1.48
CA ARG A 164 -9.06 -21.92 2.33
C ARG A 164 -8.70 -21.62 3.80
N TYR A 165 -8.75 -20.37 4.19
CA TYR A 165 -8.91 -20.07 5.61
C TYR A 165 -10.40 -20.18 5.94
N GLU A 166 -10.77 -20.92 6.99
CA GLU A 166 -12.16 -21.02 7.46
C GLU A 166 -12.77 -19.66 7.76
N ASP A 167 -11.90 -18.65 7.97
CA ASP A 167 -12.23 -17.28 8.33
C ASP A 167 -12.04 -16.27 7.19
N PHE A 168 -12.00 -16.72 5.93
CA PHE A 168 -11.77 -15.87 4.79
C PHE A 168 -12.89 -16.08 3.76
N LEU A 169 -13.73 -15.08 3.56
CA LEU A 169 -14.74 -15.09 2.51
C LEU A 169 -14.36 -14.03 1.45
N TYR A 170 -14.26 -14.50 0.23
CA TYR A 170 -14.08 -13.66 -0.93
C TYR A 170 -15.43 -13.24 -1.48
N GLU A 171 -15.64 -11.93 -1.65
CA GLU A 171 -16.78 -11.39 -2.36
C GLU A 171 -16.32 -10.55 -3.54
N ARG A 172 -16.94 -10.72 -4.68
CA ARG A 172 -16.74 -9.86 -5.83
C ARG A 172 -17.66 -8.66 -5.73
N GLY A 173 -17.10 -7.43 -5.88
CA GLY A 173 -17.88 -6.21 -5.94
C GLY A 173 -18.86 -6.21 -7.10
N PHE A 174 -20.05 -5.65 -6.89
CA PHE A 174 -21.08 -5.48 -7.90
C PHE A 174 -21.12 -4.03 -8.37
N GLY A 175 -21.34 -3.81 -9.67
CA GLY A 175 -21.49 -2.51 -10.29
C GLY A 175 -20.21 -1.96 -10.89
N GLU A 176 -20.05 -0.63 -10.88
CA GLU A 176 -18.89 0.07 -11.44
C GLU A 176 -17.59 -0.22 -10.67
N ASP A 177 -17.72 -0.53 -9.39
CA ASP A 177 -16.61 -0.93 -8.51
C ASP A 177 -16.31 -2.42 -8.73
N ARG A 178 -15.55 -2.76 -9.74
CA ARG A 178 -15.08 -4.15 -9.99
C ARG A 178 -14.00 -4.60 -8.99
N CYS A 179 -13.96 -4.02 -7.81
CA CYS A 179 -13.01 -4.35 -6.77
C CYS A 179 -13.35 -5.71 -6.14
N GLU A 180 -12.32 -6.45 -5.79
CA GLU A 180 -12.45 -7.70 -5.06
C GLU A 180 -12.38 -7.39 -3.55
N TYR A 181 -13.37 -7.89 -2.80
CA TYR A 181 -13.50 -7.64 -1.37
C TYR A 181 -13.33 -8.91 -0.58
N PHE A 182 -12.80 -8.77 0.61
CA PHE A 182 -12.59 -9.85 1.55
C PHE A 182 -13.35 -9.57 2.83
N LEU A 183 -14.16 -10.53 3.25
CA LEU A 183 -14.84 -10.51 4.53
C LEU A 183 -14.02 -11.36 5.50
N THR A 184 -13.51 -10.75 6.56
CA THR A 184 -12.59 -11.40 7.48
C THR A 184 -12.56 -10.70 8.85
N THR A 185 -11.63 -11.06 9.70
CA THR A 185 -11.32 -10.33 10.93
C THR A 185 -10.01 -9.55 10.77
N LEU A 186 -9.86 -8.45 11.51
CA LEU A 186 -8.63 -7.67 11.48
C LEU A 186 -7.36 -8.50 11.79
N PRO A 187 -7.35 -9.38 12.81
CA PRO A 187 -6.20 -10.24 13.06
C PRO A 187 -5.86 -11.18 11.89
N HIS A 188 -6.86 -11.81 11.27
CA HIS A 188 -6.63 -12.71 10.13
C HIS A 188 -6.13 -11.94 8.89
N TRP A 189 -6.67 -10.74 8.63
CA TRP A 189 -6.17 -9.91 7.54
C TRP A 189 -4.70 -9.52 7.73
N LYS A 190 -4.35 -9.06 8.94
CA LYS A 190 -2.95 -8.74 9.28
C LYS A 190 -2.03 -9.95 9.13
N MET A 191 -2.45 -11.10 9.62
CA MET A 191 -1.70 -12.35 9.48
C MET A 191 -1.49 -12.69 8.01
N PHE A 192 -2.54 -12.66 7.20
CA PHE A 192 -2.45 -12.95 5.78
C PHE A 192 -1.47 -12.00 5.06
N ILE A 193 -1.63 -10.69 5.22
CA ILE A 193 -0.75 -9.72 4.55
C ILE A 193 0.70 -9.88 5.02
N ASN A 194 0.93 -9.94 6.33
CA ASN A 194 2.27 -9.86 6.88
C ASN A 194 3.04 -11.19 6.85
N GLN A 195 2.35 -12.33 6.84
CA GLN A 195 2.98 -13.65 6.90
C GLN A 195 2.93 -14.43 5.59
N GLU A 196 1.89 -14.22 4.76
CA GLU A 196 1.71 -14.94 3.51
C GLU A 196 2.05 -14.08 2.29
N LEU A 197 1.48 -12.87 2.21
CA LEU A 197 1.62 -12.01 1.05
C LEU A 197 2.99 -11.33 1.00
N TYR A 198 3.43 -10.73 2.11
CA TYR A 198 4.71 -10.01 2.18
C TYR A 198 5.92 -10.84 1.71
N PRO A 199 6.17 -12.08 2.18
CA PRO A 199 7.31 -12.84 1.73
C PRO A 199 7.30 -13.12 0.23
N ARG A 200 6.13 -13.32 -0.36
CA ARG A 200 5.98 -13.57 -1.81
C ARG A 200 6.27 -12.31 -2.62
N MET A 201 5.70 -11.18 -2.21
CA MET A 201 5.92 -9.88 -2.87
C MET A 201 7.39 -9.48 -2.80
N MET A 202 8.01 -9.65 -1.65
CA MET A 202 9.43 -9.37 -1.45
C MET A 202 10.32 -10.26 -2.32
N ASN A 203 10.06 -11.56 -2.36
CA ASN A 203 10.86 -12.51 -3.10
C ASN A 203 10.74 -12.33 -4.63
N LEU A 204 9.52 -12.15 -5.12
CA LEU A 204 9.26 -12.07 -6.56
C LEU A 204 9.60 -10.70 -7.15
N TYR A 205 9.29 -9.62 -6.43
CA TYR A 205 9.28 -8.27 -6.98
C TYR A 205 10.16 -7.27 -6.21
N GLY A 206 10.63 -7.63 -4.99
CA GLY A 206 11.32 -6.69 -4.13
C GLY A 206 10.39 -5.57 -3.64
N ILE A 207 9.13 -5.89 -3.46
CA ILE A 207 8.12 -4.98 -2.90
C ILE A 207 7.78 -5.47 -1.49
N SER A 208 7.99 -4.60 -0.52
CA SER A 208 7.54 -4.82 0.85
C SER A 208 6.07 -4.38 0.97
N ILE A 209 5.24 -5.20 1.60
CA ILE A 209 3.85 -4.87 1.89
C ILE A 209 3.50 -5.35 3.29
N HIS A 210 2.99 -4.44 4.12
CA HIS A 210 2.53 -4.73 5.47
C HIS A 210 1.19 -4.06 5.74
N TYR A 211 0.41 -4.62 6.66
CA TYR A 211 -0.86 -4.05 7.10
C TYR A 211 -0.89 -3.89 8.62
N TYR A 212 -1.32 -2.71 9.07
CA TYR A 212 -1.42 -2.32 10.46
C TYR A 212 -2.82 -1.79 10.78
N GLY A 213 -3.37 -2.16 11.94
CA GLY A 213 -4.56 -1.52 12.47
C GLY A 213 -4.24 -0.13 13.05
N TYR A 214 -5.23 0.75 13.12
CA TYR A 214 -5.03 2.10 13.68
C TYR A 214 -4.72 2.14 15.18
N GLU A 215 -4.95 1.05 15.89
CA GLU A 215 -4.63 0.92 17.32
C GLU A 215 -3.29 0.18 17.55
N ASP A 216 -2.63 -0.27 16.47
CA ASP A 216 -1.32 -0.88 16.58
C ASP A 216 -0.25 0.17 16.90
N GLU A 217 0.85 -0.26 17.49
CA GLU A 217 2.03 0.57 17.63
C GLU A 217 2.56 0.94 16.23
N PRO A 218 2.80 2.24 15.95
CA PRO A 218 3.30 2.65 14.65
C PRO A 218 4.65 1.98 14.34
N PRO A 219 4.83 1.38 13.15
CA PRO A 219 6.06 0.69 12.81
C PRO A 219 7.22 1.64 12.48
N MET A 220 8.41 1.08 12.37
CA MET A 220 9.55 1.73 11.73
C MET A 220 9.53 1.43 10.22
N VAL A 221 9.94 2.41 9.43
CA VAL A 221 10.20 2.26 7.99
C VAL A 221 11.68 2.53 7.70
N ILE A 222 12.18 1.94 6.62
CA ILE A 222 13.58 2.08 6.20
C ILE A 222 13.59 2.87 4.89
N ILE A 223 14.41 3.91 4.83
CA ILE A 223 14.65 4.66 3.60
C ILE A 223 16.15 4.77 3.30
N ASP A 224 16.48 4.96 2.03
CA ASP A 224 17.81 5.36 1.62
C ASP A 224 17.96 6.87 1.88
N ALA A 225 19.02 7.28 2.57
CA ALA A 225 19.32 8.67 2.91
C ALA A 225 20.42 9.24 1.99
#